data_9874181ada911c0cb986b87fc4b6702a
#
_entry.id   9874181ada911c0cb986b87fc4b6702a
#
_cell.length_a   1.000
_cell.length_b   1.000
_cell.length_c   1.000
_cell.angle_alpha   90.00
_cell.angle_beta   90.00
_cell.angle_gamma   90.00
#
_symmetry.space_group_name_H-M   'P 1'
#
loop_
_entity.id
_entity.type
_entity.pdbx_description
1 polymer ?
#
loop_
_entity_poly.entity_id
_entity_poly.type
_entity_poly.pdbx_seq_one_letter_code
_entity_poly.pdbx_strand_id
1 'polypeptide(L)'
;MSALFSTVFQKMSQLTIGISFVSLILVWPICSWAEDLPQAEAIVKNNCSTCHKFEGKEESRFNLKAPDLMWGGSKYQRDWLIRWLTGKEPLLYAKNYRWDQGQEPVAHMTVTEEQANGIADYFEKNLKDSRVTVGAFDLTKVTKKDASDGAFIYKEHACIGCHTIEENGQLVGGPQSANLADSGNRYNADWLFRFGINPQDFTPHSGEFLADATEPQLRSVIGYLMTLGVKDFKFYEPWTSPEFAKASVERGAVIYKEYCSQCHGGEGKGDGPAASGLSPKPAVHANIPFKKLPMEYLYNVITHGGRSVGKSTSMPYWGLTIGQQGVADVMAYLKTTFKGAAEATQASGGAGPSGVCPQPRNTKRAPGKFRDLQNPLPVNQENIKAGETLFQQTAIPLACLNCHGTQGDGQGPMGGALNPRPRNFTCGETMKDISDGQMFWIIKNGSAGTGMMAFLGMPDNQVWQLIQYIRTLAK
;
A
#
# COMPACT_ATOMS: atom_id res chain seq x y z
N MET A 1 -44.67 -16.61 50.54
CA MET A 1 -44.31 -16.85 51.98
C MET A 1 -43.14 -15.93 52.19
N SER A 2 -43.46 -14.78 52.66
CA SER A 2 -43.43 -14.33 54.07
C SER A 2 -42.00 -14.11 54.49
N ALA A 3 -41.58 -12.88 54.57
CA ALA A 3 -41.75 -11.94 55.69
C ALA A 3 -40.66 -12.20 56.72
N LEU A 4 -40.01 -11.32 57.33
CA LEU A 4 -40.32 -10.15 58.11
C LEU A 4 -39.08 -9.65 58.87
N PHE A 5 -39.03 -8.38 59.12
CA PHE A 5 -38.74 -7.61 60.33
C PHE A 5 -37.26 -7.46 60.76
N SER A 6 -36.83 -6.42 61.33
CA SER A 6 -37.32 -5.12 61.77
C SER A 6 -36.18 -4.39 62.48
N THR A 7 -36.11 -3.10 62.27
CA THR A 7 -35.83 -2.02 63.28
C THR A 7 -35.01 -2.31 64.57
N VAL A 8 -33.96 -1.51 64.80
CA VAL A 8 -33.81 -0.86 66.14
C VAL A 8 -33.17 0.53 65.99
N PHE A 9 -33.85 1.46 66.57
CA PHE A 9 -33.59 2.88 66.78
C PHE A 9 -32.64 3.09 67.99
N GLN A 10 -31.95 4.21 67.99
CA GLN A 10 -31.77 5.19 69.08
C GLN A 10 -30.30 5.48 69.40
N LYS A 11 -29.89 6.68 69.27
CA LYS A 11 -29.98 7.98 69.88
C LYS A 11 -28.62 8.57 70.29
N MET A 12 -28.53 9.86 70.10
CA MET A 12 -27.74 10.88 70.83
C MET A 12 -26.25 10.93 70.52
N SER A 13 -25.61 12.07 70.24
CA SER A 13 -25.71 13.36 70.92
C SER A 13 -25.02 14.44 70.06
N GLN A 14 -25.46 15.67 70.17
CA GLN A 14 -24.97 16.91 69.55
C GLN A 14 -23.54 17.22 69.99
N LEU A 15 -22.73 17.61 69.04
CA LEU A 15 -21.60 18.53 69.25
C LEU A 15 -21.50 19.46 68.00
N THR A 16 -21.93 20.69 68.19
CA THR A 16 -21.79 21.80 67.24
C THR A 16 -20.34 22.27 67.26
N ILE A 17 -19.62 22.02 66.15
CA ILE A 17 -18.40 22.75 65.87
C ILE A 17 -18.64 23.45 64.52
N GLY A 18 -18.70 24.78 64.63
CA GLY A 18 -18.82 25.65 63.47
C GLY A 18 -17.55 25.58 62.61
N ILE A 19 -17.69 25.07 61.39
CA ILE A 19 -16.68 25.19 60.34
C ILE A 19 -17.29 26.10 59.26
N SER A 20 -16.78 27.32 59.20
CA SER A 20 -17.03 28.21 58.09
C SER A 20 -16.53 27.59 56.79
N PHE A 21 -17.45 27.10 55.96
CA PHE A 21 -17.15 26.75 54.59
C PHE A 21 -16.93 28.03 53.76
N VAL A 22 -15.66 28.41 53.56
CA VAL A 22 -15.29 29.31 52.48
C VAL A 22 -15.44 28.47 51.20
N SER A 23 -16.54 28.69 50.48
CA SER A 23 -16.76 28.13 49.13
C SER A 23 -15.76 28.78 48.17
N LEU A 24 -14.63 28.09 47.99
CA LEU A 24 -13.74 28.40 46.87
C LEU A 24 -14.46 27.94 45.61
N ILE A 25 -15.14 28.86 44.93
CA ILE A 25 -15.65 28.65 43.58
C ILE A 25 -14.41 28.59 42.68
N LEU A 26 -13.95 27.36 42.41
CA LEU A 26 -13.06 27.06 41.31
C LEU A 26 -13.85 27.36 40.04
N VAL A 27 -13.71 28.58 39.55
CA VAL A 27 -14.09 28.91 38.16
C VAL A 27 -13.07 28.18 37.28
N TRP A 28 -13.41 26.98 36.86
CA TRP A 28 -12.75 26.38 35.71
C TRP A 28 -13.04 27.28 34.52
N PRO A 29 -12.01 27.67 33.73
CA PRO A 29 -12.28 28.30 32.46
C PRO A 29 -13.04 27.28 31.62
N ILE A 30 -14.33 27.51 31.45
CA ILE A 30 -15.11 26.88 30.38
C ILE A 30 -14.44 27.41 29.12
N CYS A 31 -13.61 26.59 28.49
CA CYS A 31 -13.00 26.89 27.21
C CYS A 31 -14.16 27.18 26.24
N SER A 32 -14.28 28.42 25.84
CA SER A 32 -15.38 28.95 25.03
C SER A 32 -15.17 28.46 23.58
N TRP A 33 -15.65 27.27 23.27
CA TRP A 33 -15.71 26.74 21.90
C TRP A 33 -16.82 27.45 21.07
N ALA A 34 -17.56 28.36 21.65
CA ALA A 34 -18.72 28.96 21.03
C ALA A 34 -18.47 30.37 20.42
N GLU A 35 -17.33 31.01 20.73
CA GLU A 35 -17.04 32.37 20.24
C GLU A 35 -16.33 32.42 18.88
N ASP A 36 -15.68 31.33 18.44
CA ASP A 36 -14.84 31.32 17.24
C ASP A 36 -15.64 31.15 15.92
N LEU A 37 -16.80 30.49 15.97
CA LEU A 37 -17.59 30.22 14.76
C LEU A 37 -18.13 31.49 14.06
N PRO A 38 -18.67 32.50 14.75
CA PRO A 38 -19.12 33.72 14.11
C PRO A 38 -17.99 34.50 13.43
N GLN A 39 -16.79 34.49 14.02
CA GLN A 39 -15.60 35.12 13.43
C GLN A 39 -15.12 34.37 12.20
N ALA A 40 -15.08 33.05 12.26
CA ALA A 40 -14.70 32.18 11.14
C ALA A 40 -15.69 32.35 9.98
N GLU A 41 -17.01 32.39 10.26
CA GLU A 41 -18.03 32.61 9.27
C GLU A 41 -17.87 33.99 8.58
N ALA A 42 -17.55 35.04 9.35
CA ALA A 42 -17.26 36.35 8.80
C ALA A 42 -16.04 36.33 7.87
N ILE A 43 -14.95 35.64 8.25
CA ILE A 43 -13.78 35.50 7.39
C ILE A 43 -14.14 34.76 6.10
N VAL A 44 -14.87 33.65 6.19
CA VAL A 44 -15.29 32.88 5.02
C VAL A 44 -16.16 33.73 4.10
N LYS A 45 -17.16 34.42 4.64
CA LYS A 45 -18.09 35.23 3.85
C LYS A 45 -17.48 36.48 3.25
N ASN A 46 -16.57 37.15 3.95
CA ASN A 46 -16.08 38.47 3.52
C ASN A 46 -14.73 38.39 2.78
N ASN A 47 -13.91 37.37 3.07
CA ASN A 47 -12.57 37.24 2.50
C ASN A 47 -12.50 36.06 1.51
N CYS A 48 -12.85 34.84 1.95
CA CYS A 48 -12.66 33.64 1.11
C CYS A 48 -13.63 33.61 -0.08
N SER A 49 -14.88 34.11 0.09
CA SER A 49 -15.90 34.14 -0.98
C SER A 49 -15.57 35.08 -2.14
N THR A 50 -14.57 35.93 -1.99
CA THR A 50 -14.10 36.79 -3.11
C THR A 50 -13.47 35.99 -4.24
N CYS A 51 -12.95 34.78 -3.92
CA CYS A 51 -12.31 33.86 -4.88
C CYS A 51 -12.97 32.50 -4.91
N HIS A 52 -13.42 31.98 -3.75
CA HIS A 52 -13.99 30.65 -3.61
C HIS A 52 -15.51 30.68 -3.56
N LYS A 53 -16.14 29.67 -4.13
CA LYS A 53 -17.57 29.48 -4.05
C LYS A 53 -17.92 28.49 -2.94
N PHE A 54 -18.94 28.85 -2.14
CA PHE A 54 -19.38 28.07 -0.97
C PHE A 54 -20.81 27.55 -1.09
N GLU A 55 -21.57 28.05 -2.09
CA GLU A 55 -22.94 27.66 -2.35
C GLU A 55 -23.33 27.89 -3.81
N GLY A 56 -24.44 27.30 -4.23
CA GLY A 56 -24.98 27.45 -5.58
C GLY A 56 -24.52 26.36 -6.54
N LYS A 57 -24.58 26.60 -7.84
CA LYS A 57 -24.09 25.66 -8.88
C LYS A 57 -22.62 25.88 -9.10
N GLU A 58 -21.93 24.78 -9.39
CA GLU A 58 -20.54 24.80 -9.80
C GLU A 58 -20.37 25.67 -11.05
N GLU A 59 -19.30 26.43 -11.10
CA GLU A 59 -18.97 27.19 -12.30
C GLU A 59 -18.12 26.37 -13.27
N SER A 60 -18.19 26.77 -14.53
CA SER A 60 -17.23 26.25 -15.50
C SER A 60 -15.82 26.50 -15.02
N ARG A 61 -14.97 25.47 -15.11
CA ARG A 61 -13.54 25.60 -14.76
C ARG A 61 -12.83 26.76 -15.43
N PHE A 62 -13.33 27.24 -16.54
CA PHE A 62 -12.79 28.41 -17.25
C PHE A 62 -13.08 29.74 -16.51
N ASN A 63 -14.09 29.76 -15.66
CA ASN A 63 -14.49 30.94 -14.88
C ASN A 63 -14.02 30.87 -13.43
N LEU A 64 -13.44 29.72 -13.00
CA LEU A 64 -12.99 29.57 -11.62
C LEU A 64 -11.77 30.44 -11.33
N LYS A 65 -11.89 31.34 -10.35
CA LYS A 65 -10.76 32.08 -9.78
C LYS A 65 -9.96 31.22 -8.82
N ALA A 66 -10.65 30.30 -8.13
CA ALA A 66 -10.11 29.37 -7.14
C ALA A 66 -11.02 28.11 -7.10
N PRO A 67 -10.59 27.00 -6.47
CA PRO A 67 -11.44 25.83 -6.30
C PRO A 67 -12.73 26.13 -5.56
N ASP A 68 -13.85 25.52 -5.99
CA ASP A 68 -15.09 25.53 -5.23
C ASP A 68 -14.90 24.81 -3.90
N LEU A 69 -15.45 25.38 -2.83
CA LEU A 69 -15.32 24.87 -1.46
C LEU A 69 -16.65 24.43 -0.84
N MET A 70 -17.72 24.32 -1.65
CA MET A 70 -19.06 23.90 -1.20
C MET A 70 -19.07 22.59 -0.43
N TRP A 71 -18.10 21.72 -0.69
CA TRP A 71 -17.89 20.40 -0.04
C TRP A 71 -16.57 20.30 0.71
N GLY A 72 -15.99 21.46 1.08
CA GLY A 72 -14.66 21.52 1.68
C GLY A 72 -14.52 20.70 2.96
N GLY A 73 -15.57 20.64 3.77
CA GLY A 73 -15.60 19.85 5.01
C GLY A 73 -15.69 18.33 4.80
N SER A 74 -16.14 17.88 3.62
CA SER A 74 -16.04 16.48 3.22
C SER A 74 -14.72 16.16 2.54
N LYS A 75 -14.13 17.13 1.84
CA LYS A 75 -12.97 16.96 0.96
C LYS A 75 -11.65 16.96 1.68
N TYR A 76 -11.42 17.96 2.54
CA TYR A 76 -10.11 18.21 3.13
C TYR A 76 -9.99 17.63 4.54
N GLN A 77 -8.81 17.08 4.84
CA GLN A 77 -8.46 16.74 6.21
C GLN A 77 -8.22 18.00 7.03
N ARG A 78 -8.76 18.02 8.26
CA ARG A 78 -8.70 19.17 9.17
C ARG A 78 -7.27 19.68 9.38
N ASP A 79 -6.35 18.78 9.72
CA ASP A 79 -4.97 19.16 10.03
C ASP A 79 -4.25 19.77 8.83
N TRP A 80 -4.49 19.21 7.65
CA TRP A 80 -3.94 19.78 6.42
C TRP A 80 -4.53 21.17 6.15
N LEU A 81 -5.84 21.34 6.32
CA LEU A 81 -6.50 22.63 6.09
C LEU A 81 -5.93 23.71 7.02
N ILE A 82 -5.72 23.40 8.30
CA ILE A 82 -5.13 24.33 9.27
C ILE A 82 -3.70 24.71 8.85
N ARG A 83 -2.86 23.73 8.50
CA ARG A 83 -1.48 24.00 8.05
C ARG A 83 -1.46 24.81 6.76
N TRP A 84 -2.38 24.53 5.83
CA TRP A 84 -2.53 25.29 4.61
C TRP A 84 -2.90 26.75 4.88
N LEU A 85 -3.94 26.99 5.68
CA LEU A 85 -4.42 28.32 6.02
C LEU A 85 -3.39 29.15 6.81
N THR A 86 -2.53 28.51 7.56
CA THR A 86 -1.43 29.17 8.31
C THR A 86 -0.14 29.30 7.51
N GLY A 87 -0.12 28.92 6.23
CA GLY A 87 1.04 29.01 5.36
C GLY A 87 2.15 28.02 5.68
N LYS A 88 1.86 26.96 6.47
CA LYS A 88 2.82 25.90 6.85
C LYS A 88 2.91 24.79 5.80
N GLU A 89 1.97 24.74 4.84
CA GLU A 89 1.99 23.81 3.71
C GLU A 89 2.51 24.49 2.44
N PRO A 90 3.34 23.82 1.66
CA PRO A 90 3.81 24.38 0.39
C PRO A 90 2.64 24.51 -0.61
N LEU A 91 2.71 25.52 -1.44
CA LEU A 91 1.84 25.66 -2.61
C LEU A 91 2.20 24.58 -3.63
N LEU A 92 1.49 23.44 -3.56
CA LEU A 92 1.66 22.34 -4.51
C LEU A 92 0.87 22.55 -5.82
N TYR A 93 0.41 23.78 -6.08
CA TYR A 93 -0.24 24.07 -7.36
C TYR A 93 0.85 24.23 -8.43
N ALA A 94 0.78 23.38 -9.44
CA ALA A 94 1.46 23.66 -10.67
C ALA A 94 1.07 25.08 -11.14
N LYS A 95 2.03 25.83 -11.62
CA LYS A 95 1.84 27.19 -12.16
C LYS A 95 0.69 27.30 -13.21
N ASN A 96 0.15 26.18 -13.67
CA ASN A 96 -0.80 26.03 -14.75
C ASN A 96 -2.14 25.41 -14.31
N TYR A 97 -2.50 25.45 -13.04
CA TYR A 97 -3.84 25.02 -12.62
C TYR A 97 -4.96 25.82 -13.30
N ARG A 98 -4.64 26.98 -13.82
CA ARG A 98 -5.47 27.76 -14.73
C ARG A 98 -5.01 27.56 -16.17
N TRP A 99 -5.97 27.43 -17.06
CA TRP A 99 -5.76 27.43 -18.50
C TRP A 99 -5.19 28.76 -19.04
N ASP A 100 -5.15 29.78 -18.19
CA ASP A 100 -4.54 31.07 -18.48
C ASP A 100 -3.02 30.93 -18.39
N GLN A 101 -2.42 30.47 -19.47
CA GLN A 101 -0.98 30.42 -19.59
C GLN A 101 -0.40 31.82 -19.31
N GLY A 102 0.40 31.94 -18.26
CA GLY A 102 1.19 33.13 -17.97
C GLY A 102 0.77 33.99 -16.80
N GLN A 103 -0.32 33.66 -16.08
CA GLN A 103 -0.62 34.37 -14.83
C GLN A 103 0.13 33.74 -13.64
N GLU A 104 0.88 34.58 -12.89
CA GLU A 104 1.45 34.14 -11.62
C GLU A 104 0.35 33.76 -10.64
N PRO A 105 0.51 32.69 -9.85
CA PRO A 105 -0.46 32.31 -8.85
C PRO A 105 -0.66 33.46 -7.86
N VAL A 106 -1.90 33.83 -7.60
CA VAL A 106 -2.22 34.81 -6.56
C VAL A 106 -1.81 34.20 -5.22
N ALA A 107 -1.02 34.96 -4.44
CA ALA A 107 -0.63 34.54 -3.10
C ALA A 107 -1.88 34.30 -2.26
N HIS A 108 -2.03 33.09 -1.72
CA HIS A 108 -3.15 32.78 -0.82
C HIS A 108 -2.96 33.55 0.51
N MET A 109 -4.05 34.14 1.01
CA MET A 109 -4.01 34.79 2.31
C MET A 109 -3.72 33.77 3.42
N THR A 110 -2.93 34.17 4.40
CA THR A 110 -2.72 33.41 5.62
C THR A 110 -3.53 33.98 6.77
N VAL A 111 -3.90 33.11 7.71
CA VAL A 111 -4.63 33.48 8.93
C VAL A 111 -3.89 32.97 10.17
N THR A 112 -4.30 33.43 11.35
CA THR A 112 -3.76 32.89 12.61
C THR A 112 -4.19 31.45 12.82
N GLU A 113 -3.52 30.71 13.70
CA GLU A 113 -3.85 29.33 14.01
C GLU A 113 -5.27 29.20 14.64
N GLU A 114 -5.64 30.14 15.47
CA GLU A 114 -6.99 30.26 16.04
C GLU A 114 -8.07 30.43 14.96
N GLN A 115 -7.85 31.38 14.04
CA GLN A 115 -8.74 31.59 12.89
C GLN A 115 -8.80 30.37 11.98
N ALA A 116 -7.68 29.69 11.75
CA ALA A 116 -7.63 28.47 10.93
C ALA A 116 -8.44 27.34 11.56
N ASN A 117 -8.36 27.18 12.89
CA ASN A 117 -9.18 26.22 13.62
C ASN A 117 -10.67 26.55 13.49
N GLY A 118 -11.06 27.81 13.69
CA GLY A 118 -12.45 28.24 13.53
C GLY A 118 -12.98 28.03 12.09
N ILE A 119 -12.16 28.28 11.08
CA ILE A 119 -12.50 28.00 9.67
C ILE A 119 -12.66 26.50 9.43
N ALA A 120 -11.78 25.67 10.00
CA ALA A 120 -11.91 24.21 9.90
C ALA A 120 -13.21 23.71 10.55
N ASP A 121 -13.57 24.23 11.74
CA ASP A 121 -14.84 23.94 12.40
C ASP A 121 -16.06 24.38 11.54
N TYR A 122 -15.95 25.55 10.91
CA TYR A 122 -16.98 26.02 9.99
C TYR A 122 -17.14 25.07 8.79
N PHE A 123 -16.04 24.58 8.22
CA PHE A 123 -16.06 23.64 7.12
C PHE A 123 -16.70 22.30 7.54
N GLU A 124 -16.29 21.76 8.66
CA GLU A 124 -16.83 20.50 9.18
C GLU A 124 -18.33 20.59 9.49
N LYS A 125 -18.79 21.76 9.94
CA LYS A 125 -20.19 21.98 10.30
C LYS A 125 -21.08 22.29 9.11
N ASN A 126 -20.60 23.13 8.18
CA ASN A 126 -21.46 23.76 7.17
C ASN A 126 -21.17 23.32 5.74
N LEU A 127 -20.01 22.71 5.46
CA LEU A 127 -19.56 22.38 4.11
C LEU A 127 -19.37 20.87 3.91
N LYS A 128 -20.19 20.07 4.59
CA LYS A 128 -20.29 18.63 4.33
C LYS A 128 -21.27 18.35 3.21
N ASP A 129 -20.89 17.46 2.32
CA ASP A 129 -21.71 17.02 1.20
C ASP A 129 -22.39 15.70 1.53
N SER A 130 -23.70 15.64 1.44
CA SER A 130 -24.52 14.45 1.77
C SER A 130 -24.30 13.27 0.80
N ARG A 131 -23.71 13.52 -0.36
CA ARG A 131 -23.32 12.47 -1.32
C ARG A 131 -22.12 11.65 -0.83
N VAL A 132 -21.34 12.20 0.10
CA VAL A 132 -20.16 11.52 0.68
C VAL A 132 -20.59 10.71 1.90
N THR A 133 -20.59 9.39 1.76
CA THR A 133 -20.91 8.47 2.85
C THR A 133 -19.70 8.26 3.73
N VAL A 134 -19.80 8.60 5.01
CA VAL A 134 -18.74 8.37 6.00
C VAL A 134 -18.51 6.87 6.18
N GLY A 135 -17.25 6.43 6.13
CA GLY A 135 -16.87 5.03 6.25
C GLY A 135 -17.05 4.21 4.95
N ALA A 136 -17.36 4.85 3.81
CA ALA A 136 -17.44 4.16 2.52
C ALA A 136 -16.08 3.61 2.08
N PHE A 137 -14.99 4.25 2.51
CA PHE A 137 -13.63 3.79 2.29
C PHE A 137 -12.89 3.56 3.62
N ASP A 138 -12.67 2.30 3.97
CA ASP A 138 -11.94 1.95 5.19
C ASP A 138 -10.43 1.99 4.96
N LEU A 139 -9.81 3.11 5.27
CA LEU A 139 -8.37 3.32 5.13
C LEU A 139 -7.54 2.33 5.96
N THR A 140 -8.10 1.82 7.08
CA THR A 140 -7.41 0.86 7.94
C THR A 140 -7.33 -0.54 7.34
N LYS A 141 -7.96 -0.78 6.19
CA LYS A 141 -7.95 -2.05 5.46
C LYS A 141 -7.05 -2.03 4.22
N VAL A 142 -6.43 -0.91 3.93
CA VAL A 142 -5.52 -0.80 2.77
C VAL A 142 -4.28 -1.66 3.00
N THR A 143 -4.07 -2.64 2.13
CA THR A 143 -2.88 -3.50 2.13
C THR A 143 -1.78 -2.91 1.24
N LYS A 144 -0.55 -3.40 1.39
CA LYS A 144 0.54 -3.06 0.45
C LYS A 144 0.20 -3.45 -0.99
N LYS A 145 -0.53 -4.57 -1.14
CA LYS A 145 -0.96 -5.03 -2.46
C LYS A 145 -1.95 -4.05 -3.08
N ASP A 146 -2.94 -3.56 -2.32
CA ASP A 146 -3.89 -2.57 -2.84
C ASP A 146 -3.17 -1.29 -3.30
N ALA A 147 -2.24 -0.78 -2.50
CA ALA A 147 -1.45 0.38 -2.88
C ALA A 147 -0.57 0.13 -4.12
N SER A 148 0.04 -1.05 -4.23
CA SER A 148 0.85 -1.43 -5.40
C SER A 148 -0.01 -1.60 -6.67
N ASP A 149 -1.14 -2.27 -6.56
CA ASP A 149 -2.10 -2.41 -7.67
C ASP A 149 -2.64 -1.03 -8.07
N GLY A 150 -2.97 -0.19 -7.09
CA GLY A 150 -3.43 1.18 -7.31
C GLY A 150 -2.41 2.04 -8.05
N ALA A 151 -1.13 1.95 -7.69
CA ALA A 151 -0.06 2.65 -8.38
C ALA A 151 0.07 2.19 -9.85
N PHE A 152 -0.08 0.90 -10.09
CA PHE A 152 -0.08 0.34 -11.45
C PHE A 152 -1.28 0.85 -12.26
N ILE A 153 -2.50 0.73 -11.69
CA ILE A 153 -3.74 1.16 -12.33
C ILE A 153 -3.70 2.67 -12.62
N TYR A 154 -3.20 3.48 -11.68
CA TYR A 154 -3.04 4.93 -11.85
C TYR A 154 -2.23 5.29 -13.11
N LYS A 155 -1.20 4.51 -13.42
CA LYS A 155 -0.38 4.70 -14.63
C LYS A 155 -1.04 4.14 -15.88
N GLU A 156 -1.63 2.95 -15.81
CA GLU A 156 -2.26 2.27 -16.96
C GLU A 156 -3.52 3.00 -17.43
N HIS A 157 -4.33 3.56 -16.51
CA HIS A 157 -5.51 4.37 -16.87
C HIS A 157 -5.16 5.83 -17.17
N ALA A 158 -3.87 6.13 -17.38
CA ALA A 158 -3.36 7.43 -17.79
C ALA A 158 -3.68 8.61 -16.83
N CYS A 159 -4.06 8.34 -15.55
CA CYS A 159 -4.29 9.39 -14.56
C CYS A 159 -3.07 10.32 -14.42
N ILE A 160 -1.86 9.73 -14.52
CA ILE A 160 -0.58 10.44 -14.52
C ILE A 160 -0.43 11.41 -15.70
N GLY A 161 -1.21 11.25 -16.76
CA GLY A 161 -1.20 12.18 -17.90
C GLY A 161 -1.70 13.57 -17.56
N CYS A 162 -2.59 13.67 -16.58
CA CYS A 162 -3.19 14.92 -16.11
C CYS A 162 -2.77 15.31 -14.70
N HIS A 163 -2.56 14.34 -13.82
CA HIS A 163 -2.24 14.55 -12.42
C HIS A 163 -0.74 14.36 -12.13
N THR A 164 -0.22 15.22 -11.27
CA THR A 164 1.17 15.14 -10.79
C THR A 164 1.21 14.35 -9.49
N ILE A 165 2.19 13.46 -9.36
CA ILE A 165 2.56 12.77 -8.13
C ILE A 165 4.05 12.96 -7.85
N GLU A 166 4.51 12.55 -6.67
CA GLU A 166 5.94 12.51 -6.36
C GLU A 166 6.48 11.08 -6.53
N GLU A 167 7.52 10.93 -7.33
CA GLU A 167 8.31 9.71 -7.44
C GLU A 167 9.79 10.03 -7.26
N ASN A 168 10.42 9.38 -6.27
CA ASN A 168 11.85 9.55 -5.99
C ASN A 168 12.29 11.02 -5.74
N GLY A 169 11.46 11.78 -5.03
CA GLY A 169 11.74 13.19 -4.72
C GLY A 169 11.51 14.13 -5.89
N GLN A 170 10.93 13.68 -6.98
CA GLN A 170 10.61 14.49 -8.16
C GLN A 170 9.11 14.43 -8.47
N LEU A 171 8.56 15.58 -8.85
CA LEU A 171 7.19 15.65 -9.35
C LEU A 171 7.16 15.13 -10.78
N VAL A 172 6.31 14.12 -11.02
CA VAL A 172 6.10 13.50 -12.33
C VAL A 172 4.62 13.52 -12.69
N GLY A 173 4.31 13.63 -13.98
CA GLY A 173 2.94 13.66 -14.48
C GLY A 173 2.57 14.99 -15.12
N GLY A 174 1.31 15.08 -15.54
CA GLY A 174 0.78 16.26 -16.22
C GLY A 174 0.29 17.33 -15.25
N PRO A 175 0.44 18.61 -15.61
CA PRO A 175 0.03 19.73 -14.76
C PRO A 175 -1.43 20.18 -14.99
N GLN A 176 -2.22 19.43 -15.76
CA GLN A 176 -3.56 19.86 -16.19
C GLN A 176 -4.62 19.70 -15.11
N SER A 177 -4.33 18.91 -14.08
CA SER A 177 -5.23 18.61 -12.95
C SER A 177 -4.53 18.78 -11.61
N ALA A 178 -5.24 18.47 -10.52
CA ALA A 178 -4.72 18.61 -9.17
C ALA A 178 -3.41 17.82 -8.98
N ASN A 179 -2.44 18.44 -8.33
CA ASN A 179 -1.28 17.73 -7.81
C ASN A 179 -1.75 16.78 -6.69
N LEU A 180 -1.40 15.51 -6.79
CA LEU A 180 -1.80 14.45 -5.87
C LEU A 180 -0.66 13.93 -4.99
N ALA A 181 0.52 14.58 -5.03
CA ALA A 181 1.70 14.14 -4.28
C ALA A 181 1.50 14.08 -2.76
N ASP A 182 0.55 14.85 -2.24
CA ASP A 182 0.21 14.92 -0.81
C ASP A 182 -1.21 14.44 -0.49
N SER A 183 -1.81 13.66 -1.39
CA SER A 183 -3.23 13.27 -1.30
C SER A 183 -3.60 12.63 0.03
N GLY A 184 -2.75 11.80 0.58
CA GLY A 184 -2.98 11.10 1.85
C GLY A 184 -3.01 12.01 3.06
N ASN A 185 -2.38 13.18 2.99
CA ASN A 185 -2.46 14.20 4.03
C ASN A 185 -3.58 15.20 3.80
N ARG A 186 -3.95 15.43 2.54
CA ARG A 186 -4.85 16.52 2.13
C ARG A 186 -6.31 16.11 2.07
N TYR A 187 -6.60 14.95 1.51
CA TYR A 187 -7.97 14.55 1.22
C TYR A 187 -8.51 13.51 2.18
N ASN A 188 -9.81 13.56 2.44
CA ASN A 188 -10.53 12.48 3.08
C ASN A 188 -10.74 11.33 2.09
N ALA A 189 -10.47 10.10 2.52
CA ALA A 189 -10.58 8.90 1.68
C ALA A 189 -12.00 8.68 1.15
N ASP A 190 -13.02 8.90 1.99
CA ASP A 190 -14.43 8.78 1.59
C ASP A 190 -14.80 9.77 0.47
N TRP A 191 -14.26 11.00 0.56
CA TRP A 191 -14.49 12.00 -0.48
C TRP A 191 -13.79 11.60 -1.79
N LEU A 192 -12.52 11.18 -1.74
CA LEU A 192 -11.81 10.70 -2.93
C LEU A 192 -12.52 9.51 -3.58
N PHE A 193 -13.00 8.58 -2.78
CA PHE A 193 -13.73 7.42 -3.27
C PHE A 193 -15.03 7.84 -3.95
N ARG A 194 -15.84 8.69 -3.31
CA ARG A 194 -17.09 9.19 -3.89
C ARG A 194 -16.86 10.04 -5.14
N PHE A 195 -15.82 10.88 -5.13
CA PHE A 195 -15.41 11.67 -6.29
C PHE A 195 -15.01 10.76 -7.45
N GLY A 196 -14.21 9.73 -7.19
CA GLY A 196 -13.76 8.79 -8.21
C GLY A 196 -14.89 7.95 -8.83
N ILE A 197 -16.00 7.73 -8.13
CA ILE A 197 -17.18 7.04 -8.70
C ILE A 197 -17.82 7.90 -9.81
N ASN A 198 -18.02 9.21 -9.56
CA ASN A 198 -18.56 10.13 -10.55
C ASN A 198 -18.06 11.55 -10.28
N PRO A 199 -16.94 11.95 -10.89
CA PRO A 199 -16.36 13.30 -10.71
C PRO A 199 -17.30 14.42 -11.16
N GLN A 200 -18.16 14.17 -12.15
CA GLN A 200 -19.08 15.16 -12.71
C GLN A 200 -20.16 15.62 -11.73
N ASP A 201 -20.43 14.83 -10.67
CA ASP A 201 -21.35 15.24 -9.61
C ASP A 201 -20.82 16.45 -8.82
N PHE A 202 -19.49 16.62 -8.78
CA PHE A 202 -18.81 17.71 -8.06
C PHE A 202 -18.23 18.76 -9.02
N THR A 203 -17.81 18.33 -10.19
CA THR A 203 -17.21 19.16 -11.24
C THR A 203 -17.80 18.80 -12.59
N PRO A 204 -19.01 19.32 -12.92
CA PRO A 204 -19.76 18.92 -14.12
C PRO A 204 -19.00 19.08 -15.44
N HIS A 205 -18.00 19.95 -15.45
CA HIS A 205 -17.16 20.22 -16.61
C HIS A 205 -15.80 19.52 -16.55
N SER A 206 -15.59 18.63 -15.57
CA SER A 206 -14.40 17.84 -15.50
C SER A 206 -14.30 16.88 -16.68
N GLY A 207 -13.15 16.85 -17.33
CA GLY A 207 -12.80 15.79 -18.26
C GLY A 207 -12.35 14.50 -17.59
N GLU A 208 -12.35 14.49 -16.25
CA GLU A 208 -11.97 13.31 -15.48
C GLU A 208 -13.12 12.31 -15.51
N PHE A 209 -12.79 11.09 -15.91
CA PHE A 209 -13.72 9.96 -15.82
C PHE A 209 -12.90 8.68 -15.61
N LEU A 210 -13.42 7.85 -14.74
CA LEU A 210 -12.88 6.52 -14.50
C LEU A 210 -13.81 5.46 -15.11
N ALA A 211 -14.37 5.76 -16.28
CA ALA A 211 -15.46 5.02 -16.91
C ALA A 211 -15.21 3.51 -17.05
N ASP A 212 -13.94 3.12 -17.16
CA ASP A 212 -13.55 1.72 -17.35
C ASP A 212 -12.99 1.09 -16.06
N ALA A 213 -12.86 1.83 -14.97
CA ALA A 213 -12.37 1.30 -13.71
C ALA A 213 -13.51 0.63 -12.92
N THR A 214 -13.33 -0.62 -12.58
CA THR A 214 -14.23 -1.30 -11.64
C THR A 214 -14.08 -0.72 -10.23
N GLU A 215 -15.09 -0.89 -9.38
CA GLU A 215 -15.00 -0.42 -7.98
C GLU A 215 -13.76 -0.97 -7.24
N PRO A 216 -13.37 -2.27 -7.35
CA PRO A 216 -12.13 -2.76 -6.76
C PRO A 216 -10.88 -2.04 -7.26
N GLN A 217 -10.81 -1.72 -8.55
CA GLN A 217 -9.70 -0.96 -9.12
C GLN A 217 -9.67 0.47 -8.58
N LEU A 218 -10.83 1.12 -8.50
CA LEU A 218 -10.95 2.44 -7.89
C LEU A 218 -10.49 2.41 -6.43
N ARG A 219 -10.92 1.42 -5.66
CA ARG A 219 -10.47 1.26 -4.26
C ARG A 219 -8.96 1.11 -4.16
N SER A 220 -8.33 0.36 -5.06
CA SER A 220 -6.87 0.23 -5.10
C SER A 220 -6.20 1.57 -5.43
N VAL A 221 -6.72 2.32 -6.41
CA VAL A 221 -6.19 3.66 -6.76
C VAL A 221 -6.32 4.62 -5.57
N ILE A 222 -7.48 4.67 -4.91
CA ILE A 222 -7.66 5.52 -3.72
C ILE A 222 -6.71 5.07 -2.60
N GLY A 223 -6.60 3.76 -2.35
CA GLY A 223 -5.63 3.21 -1.39
C GLY A 223 -4.21 3.68 -1.66
N TYR A 224 -3.78 3.66 -2.93
CA TYR A 224 -2.49 4.20 -3.34
C TYR A 224 -2.39 5.72 -3.08
N LEU A 225 -3.35 6.50 -3.55
CA LEU A 225 -3.35 7.96 -3.37
C LEU A 225 -3.29 8.35 -1.90
N MET A 226 -3.95 7.60 -1.02
CA MET A 226 -3.92 7.84 0.43
C MET A 226 -2.57 7.52 1.09
N THR A 227 -1.65 6.85 0.41
CA THR A 227 -0.27 6.69 0.89
C THR A 227 0.63 7.88 0.53
N LEU A 228 0.24 8.69 -0.47
CA LEU A 228 1.08 9.77 -0.98
C LEU A 228 1.19 10.92 0.02
N GLY A 229 2.42 11.32 0.31
CA GLY A 229 2.74 12.35 1.29
C GLY A 229 2.69 11.86 2.75
N VAL A 230 2.18 10.66 3.02
CA VAL A 230 2.08 10.11 4.39
C VAL A 230 3.36 9.39 4.74
N LYS A 231 4.10 9.94 5.71
CA LYS A 231 5.27 9.29 6.25
C LYS A 231 4.85 8.09 7.12
N ASP A 232 5.51 6.94 6.92
CA ASP A 232 5.29 5.72 7.70
C ASP A 232 3.83 5.21 7.66
N PHE A 233 3.18 5.24 6.50
CA PHE A 233 1.82 4.73 6.31
C PHE A 233 1.69 3.29 6.84
N LYS A 234 0.67 3.03 7.64
CA LYS A 234 0.42 1.72 8.25
C LYS A 234 -0.48 0.89 7.37
N PHE A 235 0.10 -0.04 6.66
CA PHE A 235 -0.65 -1.00 5.85
C PHE A 235 -1.36 -2.04 6.72
N TYR A 236 -2.54 -2.42 6.30
CA TYR A 236 -3.25 -3.55 6.88
C TYR A 236 -2.55 -4.87 6.50
N GLU A 237 -2.38 -5.71 7.48
CA GLU A 237 -1.83 -7.05 7.34
C GLU A 237 -2.95 -8.07 7.56
N PRO A 238 -3.58 -8.63 6.52
CA PRO A 238 -4.74 -9.52 6.66
C PRO A 238 -4.51 -10.71 7.59
N TRP A 239 -3.25 -11.18 7.70
CA TRP A 239 -2.88 -12.29 8.59
C TRP A 239 -2.83 -11.92 10.07
N THR A 240 -3.11 -10.68 10.45
CA THR A 240 -3.31 -10.24 11.84
C THR A 240 -4.79 -10.24 12.25
N SER A 241 -5.68 -10.60 11.34
CA SER A 241 -7.13 -10.57 11.58
C SER A 241 -7.59 -11.69 12.54
N PRO A 242 -8.80 -11.56 13.12
CA PRO A 242 -9.36 -12.58 14.00
C PRO A 242 -9.50 -13.98 13.38
N GLU A 243 -9.68 -14.07 12.06
CA GLU A 243 -9.74 -15.33 11.33
C GLU A 243 -8.43 -16.08 11.41
N PHE A 244 -7.30 -15.37 11.31
CA PHE A 244 -5.98 -15.98 11.45
C PHE A 244 -5.68 -16.42 12.87
N ALA A 245 -6.20 -15.72 13.88
CA ALA A 245 -6.10 -16.14 15.27
C ALA A 245 -6.90 -17.44 15.54
N LYS A 246 -7.94 -17.71 14.75
CA LYS A 246 -8.79 -18.91 14.84
C LYS A 246 -8.46 -19.97 13.77
N ALA A 247 -7.31 -19.87 13.12
CA ALA A 247 -6.90 -20.80 12.08
C ALA A 247 -6.80 -22.24 12.61
N SER A 248 -7.33 -23.22 11.84
CA SER A 248 -7.29 -24.65 12.18
C SER A 248 -6.54 -25.43 11.10
N VAL A 249 -5.61 -26.24 11.56
CA VAL A 249 -4.85 -27.15 10.70
C VAL A 249 -5.77 -28.22 10.10
N GLU A 250 -6.71 -28.71 10.88
CA GLU A 250 -7.66 -29.76 10.46
C GLU A 250 -8.57 -29.26 9.36
N ARG A 251 -9.17 -28.06 9.52
CA ARG A 251 -9.98 -27.44 8.45
C ARG A 251 -9.13 -27.14 7.22
N GLY A 252 -7.91 -26.68 7.43
CA GLY A 252 -6.95 -26.43 6.36
C GLY A 252 -6.59 -27.70 5.57
N ALA A 253 -6.48 -28.85 6.25
CA ALA A 253 -6.25 -30.14 5.61
C ALA A 253 -7.41 -30.54 4.68
N VAL A 254 -8.64 -30.32 5.12
CA VAL A 254 -9.84 -30.59 4.31
C VAL A 254 -9.83 -29.72 3.05
N ILE A 255 -9.63 -28.40 3.22
CA ILE A 255 -9.57 -27.47 2.10
C ILE A 255 -8.42 -27.82 1.14
N TYR A 256 -7.25 -28.13 1.66
CA TYR A 256 -6.11 -28.55 0.85
C TYR A 256 -6.42 -29.79 0.01
N LYS A 257 -7.04 -30.79 0.61
CA LYS A 257 -7.44 -32.02 -0.07
C LYS A 257 -8.45 -31.73 -1.19
N GLU A 258 -9.40 -30.84 -0.95
CA GLU A 258 -10.47 -30.54 -1.88
C GLU A 258 -9.99 -29.68 -3.07
N TYR A 259 -9.27 -28.61 -2.78
CA TYR A 259 -8.94 -27.59 -3.78
C TYR A 259 -7.48 -27.64 -4.25
N CYS A 260 -6.53 -27.87 -3.36
CA CYS A 260 -5.11 -27.71 -3.67
C CYS A 260 -4.47 -29.00 -4.21
N SER A 261 -4.89 -30.15 -3.69
CA SER A 261 -4.30 -31.45 -4.04
C SER A 261 -4.48 -31.84 -5.50
N GLN A 262 -5.49 -31.26 -6.18
CA GLN A 262 -5.74 -31.51 -7.61
C GLN A 262 -4.55 -31.15 -8.48
N CYS A 263 -3.78 -30.15 -8.08
CA CYS A 263 -2.56 -29.72 -8.75
C CYS A 263 -1.31 -30.11 -7.96
N HIS A 264 -1.31 -29.83 -6.65
CA HIS A 264 -0.12 -29.99 -5.81
C HIS A 264 0.09 -31.40 -5.27
N GLY A 265 -0.88 -32.32 -5.47
CA GLY A 265 -0.87 -33.68 -4.92
C GLY A 265 -1.20 -33.73 -3.43
N GLY A 266 -1.73 -34.86 -2.96
CA GLY A 266 -2.12 -35.06 -1.55
C GLY A 266 -0.94 -34.95 -0.58
N GLU A 267 0.25 -35.34 -1.03
CA GLU A 267 1.50 -35.27 -0.29
C GLU A 267 2.34 -34.03 -0.68
N GLY A 268 1.77 -33.14 -1.48
CA GLY A 268 2.46 -31.93 -1.92
C GLY A 268 3.60 -32.15 -2.91
N LYS A 269 3.61 -33.26 -3.64
CA LYS A 269 4.66 -33.61 -4.61
C LYS A 269 4.54 -32.92 -5.97
N GLY A 270 3.49 -32.12 -6.19
CA GLY A 270 3.22 -31.46 -7.46
C GLY A 270 2.69 -32.44 -8.53
N ASP A 271 2.21 -33.60 -8.11
CA ASP A 271 1.79 -34.75 -8.89
C ASP A 271 0.26 -34.96 -8.90
N GLY A 272 -0.50 -33.94 -8.57
CA GLY A 272 -1.95 -34.02 -8.58
C GLY A 272 -2.50 -34.33 -9.98
N PRO A 273 -3.76 -34.84 -10.07
CA PRO A 273 -4.36 -35.25 -11.36
C PRO A 273 -4.31 -34.19 -12.46
N ALA A 274 -4.43 -32.91 -12.09
CA ALA A 274 -4.38 -31.80 -13.04
C ALA A 274 -2.94 -31.34 -13.38
N ALA A 275 -1.92 -31.82 -12.66
CA ALA A 275 -0.55 -31.36 -12.81
C ALA A 275 0.05 -31.65 -14.19
N SER A 276 -0.38 -32.76 -14.83
CA SER A 276 0.19 -33.22 -16.11
C SER A 276 0.00 -32.19 -17.23
N GLY A 277 -1.13 -31.49 -17.25
CA GLY A 277 -1.47 -30.47 -18.27
C GLY A 277 -0.92 -29.08 -18.00
N LEU A 278 -0.27 -28.83 -16.85
CA LEU A 278 0.16 -27.49 -16.46
C LEU A 278 1.61 -27.18 -16.86
N SER A 279 1.82 -25.97 -17.33
CA SER A 279 3.15 -25.39 -17.59
C SER A 279 3.19 -23.94 -17.09
N PRO A 280 4.05 -23.60 -16.12
CA PRO A 280 4.95 -24.48 -15.39
C PRO A 280 4.21 -25.50 -14.51
N LYS A 281 4.90 -26.57 -14.13
CA LYS A 281 4.36 -27.56 -13.19
C LYS A 281 4.04 -26.91 -11.84
N PRO A 282 3.07 -27.47 -11.09
CA PRO A 282 2.77 -26.99 -9.74
C PRO A 282 3.98 -27.06 -8.82
N ALA A 283 4.06 -26.13 -7.89
CA ALA A 283 5.11 -26.15 -6.87
C ALA A 283 5.04 -27.42 -6.03
N VAL A 284 6.20 -28.03 -5.75
CA VAL A 284 6.33 -29.20 -4.89
C VAL A 284 6.33 -28.72 -3.44
N HIS A 285 5.16 -28.71 -2.80
CA HIS A 285 4.97 -28.22 -1.43
C HIS A 285 5.82 -29.01 -0.42
N ALA A 286 6.00 -30.30 -0.62
CA ALA A 286 6.83 -31.14 0.24
C ALA A 286 8.28 -30.62 0.41
N ASN A 287 8.79 -29.90 -0.60
CA ASN A 287 10.14 -29.35 -0.59
C ASN A 287 10.20 -27.89 -0.07
N ILE A 288 9.07 -27.28 0.25
CA ILE A 288 8.99 -25.87 0.65
C ILE A 288 8.93 -25.77 2.18
N PRO A 289 9.86 -25.07 2.82
CA PRO A 289 9.81 -24.81 4.26
C PRO A 289 8.81 -23.68 4.55
N PHE A 290 7.50 -23.95 4.48
CA PHE A 290 6.45 -22.93 4.58
C PHE A 290 6.52 -22.05 5.83
N LYS A 291 7.06 -22.57 6.95
CA LYS A 291 7.29 -21.76 8.16
C LYS A 291 8.24 -20.58 7.92
N LYS A 292 9.18 -20.72 6.98
CA LYS A 292 10.19 -19.70 6.65
C LYS A 292 9.69 -18.68 5.62
N LEU A 293 8.52 -18.93 4.97
CA LEU A 293 7.99 -18.02 3.97
C LEU A 293 7.30 -16.82 4.63
N PRO A 294 7.45 -15.62 4.04
CA PRO A 294 6.72 -14.43 4.48
C PRO A 294 5.21 -14.67 4.46
N MET A 295 4.51 -14.17 5.49
CA MET A 295 3.04 -14.26 5.58
C MET A 295 2.38 -13.57 4.39
N GLU A 296 2.88 -12.40 4.02
CA GLU A 296 2.40 -11.64 2.87
C GLU A 296 2.46 -12.45 1.56
N TYR A 297 3.57 -13.13 1.32
CA TYR A 297 3.72 -13.98 0.13
C TYR A 297 2.70 -15.12 0.10
N LEU A 298 2.57 -15.86 1.22
CA LEU A 298 1.63 -16.97 1.32
C LEU A 298 0.19 -16.50 1.18
N TYR A 299 -0.15 -15.43 1.87
CA TYR A 299 -1.46 -14.83 1.78
C TYR A 299 -1.79 -14.44 0.34
N ASN A 300 -0.90 -13.68 -0.31
CA ASN A 300 -1.14 -13.18 -1.66
C ASN A 300 -1.23 -14.31 -2.69
N VAL A 301 -0.35 -15.32 -2.65
CA VAL A 301 -0.41 -16.43 -3.62
C VAL A 301 -1.66 -17.27 -3.48
N ILE A 302 -2.18 -17.47 -2.28
CA ILE A 302 -3.41 -18.24 -2.05
C ILE A 302 -4.63 -17.39 -2.36
N THR A 303 -4.69 -16.17 -1.83
CA THR A 303 -5.87 -15.30 -1.94
C THR A 303 -6.05 -14.76 -3.35
N HIS A 304 -4.98 -14.28 -3.97
CA HIS A 304 -4.99 -13.56 -5.25
C HIS A 304 -4.38 -14.36 -6.41
N GLY A 305 -4.01 -15.62 -6.17
CA GLY A 305 -3.46 -16.50 -7.18
C GLY A 305 -1.98 -16.26 -7.51
N GLY A 306 -1.42 -17.14 -8.34
CA GLY A 306 0.01 -17.10 -8.65
C GLY A 306 0.46 -15.83 -9.35
N ARG A 307 -0.38 -15.23 -10.18
CA ARG A 307 -0.06 -13.98 -10.87
C ARG A 307 0.26 -12.83 -9.91
N SER A 308 -0.40 -12.77 -8.76
CA SER A 308 -0.22 -11.72 -7.76
C SER A 308 1.18 -11.65 -7.16
N VAL A 309 1.92 -12.75 -7.26
CA VAL A 309 3.30 -12.88 -6.78
C VAL A 309 4.27 -13.17 -7.94
N GLY A 310 3.90 -12.82 -9.17
CA GLY A 310 4.73 -13.02 -10.36
C GLY A 310 4.94 -14.48 -10.76
N LYS A 311 4.00 -15.37 -10.38
CA LYS A 311 4.02 -16.80 -10.71
C LYS A 311 3.02 -17.13 -11.81
N SER A 312 2.79 -18.43 -12.05
CA SER A 312 1.86 -18.91 -13.08
C SER A 312 0.43 -18.45 -12.86
N THR A 313 -0.23 -18.02 -13.94
CA THR A 313 -1.66 -17.76 -13.96
C THR A 313 -2.52 -19.02 -13.77
N SER A 314 -1.91 -20.21 -13.91
CA SER A 314 -2.58 -21.49 -13.65
C SER A 314 -2.84 -21.76 -12.17
N MET A 315 -2.18 -21.03 -11.25
CA MET A 315 -2.55 -21.02 -9.83
C MET A 315 -3.71 -20.02 -9.63
N PRO A 316 -4.95 -20.50 -9.40
CA PRO A 316 -6.10 -19.65 -9.26
C PRO A 316 -6.05 -18.78 -7.99
N TYR A 317 -6.90 -17.76 -7.97
CA TYR A 317 -7.19 -16.97 -6.77
C TYR A 317 -8.27 -17.68 -5.94
N TRP A 318 -7.90 -18.13 -4.75
CA TRP A 318 -8.78 -18.91 -3.90
C TRP A 318 -9.55 -18.07 -2.87
N GLY A 319 -9.14 -16.81 -2.67
CA GLY A 319 -9.72 -15.96 -1.63
C GLY A 319 -11.23 -15.82 -1.67
N LEU A 320 -11.83 -15.73 -2.88
CA LEU A 320 -13.27 -15.65 -3.05
C LEU A 320 -13.98 -16.99 -2.79
N THR A 321 -13.31 -18.11 -3.07
CA THR A 321 -13.90 -19.45 -2.95
C THR A 321 -13.91 -19.95 -1.50
N ILE A 322 -12.76 -19.80 -0.81
CA ILE A 322 -12.59 -20.34 0.54
C ILE A 322 -12.74 -19.29 1.65
N GLY A 323 -12.83 -18.01 1.27
CA GLY A 323 -12.94 -16.90 2.21
C GLY A 323 -11.69 -16.71 3.08
N GLN A 324 -11.68 -15.65 3.88
CA GLN A 324 -10.51 -15.29 4.70
C GLN A 324 -10.19 -16.36 5.75
N GLN A 325 -11.21 -16.97 6.38
CA GLN A 325 -11.01 -18.06 7.33
C GLN A 325 -10.37 -19.27 6.65
N GLY A 326 -10.84 -19.65 5.46
CA GLY A 326 -10.26 -20.76 4.71
C GLY A 326 -8.81 -20.50 4.29
N VAL A 327 -8.47 -19.26 3.92
CA VAL A 327 -7.09 -18.86 3.63
C VAL A 327 -6.23 -19.03 4.89
N ALA A 328 -6.70 -18.57 6.06
CA ALA A 328 -6.00 -18.74 7.33
C ALA A 328 -5.77 -20.20 7.68
N ASP A 329 -6.80 -21.04 7.52
CA ASP A 329 -6.76 -22.47 7.80
C ASP A 329 -5.76 -23.22 6.89
N VAL A 330 -5.80 -22.93 5.59
CA VAL A 330 -4.86 -23.52 4.61
C VAL A 330 -3.43 -23.09 4.91
N MET A 331 -3.21 -21.81 5.23
CA MET A 331 -1.87 -21.34 5.59
C MET A 331 -1.34 -22.03 6.86
N ALA A 332 -2.21 -22.25 7.87
CA ALA A 332 -1.85 -23.01 9.07
C ALA A 332 -1.49 -24.46 8.73
N TYR A 333 -2.27 -25.12 7.89
CA TYR A 333 -2.00 -26.48 7.41
C TYR A 333 -0.67 -26.56 6.66
N LEU A 334 -0.44 -25.69 5.68
CA LEU A 334 0.82 -25.69 4.90
C LEU A 334 2.04 -25.50 5.79
N LYS A 335 1.97 -24.53 6.73
CA LYS A 335 3.10 -24.24 7.65
C LYS A 335 3.35 -25.36 8.66
N THR A 336 2.34 -26.17 8.97
CA THR A 336 2.47 -27.27 9.93
C THR A 336 2.90 -28.56 9.25
N THR A 337 2.33 -28.83 8.08
CA THR A 337 2.51 -30.13 7.37
C THR A 337 3.79 -30.17 6.55
N PHE A 338 4.07 -29.11 5.78
CA PHE A 338 5.22 -29.10 4.88
C PHE A 338 6.39 -28.33 5.52
N LYS A 339 7.37 -29.08 5.98
CA LYS A 339 8.57 -28.56 6.67
C LYS A 339 9.74 -28.27 5.73
N GLY A 340 9.54 -28.56 4.43
CA GLY A 340 10.60 -28.61 3.44
C GLY A 340 11.35 -29.96 3.49
N ALA A 341 12.18 -30.21 2.50
CA ALA A 341 13.17 -31.27 2.63
C ALA A 341 13.91 -31.02 3.95
N ALA A 342 13.90 -32.00 4.85
CA ALA A 342 14.65 -31.91 6.10
C ALA A 342 16.00 -31.27 5.78
N GLU A 343 16.48 -30.36 6.65
CA GLU A 343 17.92 -30.09 6.68
C GLU A 343 18.58 -31.47 6.72
N ALA A 344 19.00 -31.91 5.55
CA ALA A 344 19.69 -33.17 5.44
C ALA A 344 20.88 -33.01 6.37
N THR A 345 20.79 -33.66 7.52
CA THR A 345 21.98 -34.08 8.26
C THR A 345 22.95 -34.48 7.19
N GLN A 346 24.08 -33.78 7.12
CA GLN A 346 25.16 -34.03 6.19
C GLN A 346 25.35 -35.53 5.98
N ALA A 347 24.66 -36.05 4.99
CA ALA A 347 24.86 -37.37 4.46
C ALA A 347 24.92 -37.23 2.94
N SER A 348 26.13 -37.18 2.47
CA SER A 348 26.57 -37.42 1.11
C SER A 348 25.54 -38.10 0.23
N GLY A 349 24.98 -37.38 -0.73
CA GLY A 349 24.08 -37.93 -1.74
C GLY A 349 23.44 -36.86 -2.64
N GLY A 350 24.17 -36.35 -3.63
CA GLY A 350 23.59 -35.84 -4.86
C GLY A 350 22.87 -34.50 -4.84
N ALA A 351 23.23 -33.54 -3.99
CA ALA A 351 22.96 -32.13 -4.26
C ALA A 351 23.93 -31.73 -5.39
N GLY A 352 23.37 -31.43 -6.57
CA GLY A 352 24.14 -30.69 -7.56
C GLY A 352 24.65 -29.41 -6.88
N PRO A 353 25.94 -29.06 -7.03
CA PRO A 353 26.58 -28.08 -6.19
C PRO A 353 25.84 -26.72 -6.29
N SER A 354 25.31 -26.28 -5.16
CA SER A 354 25.08 -24.87 -4.88
C SER A 354 26.45 -24.21 -5.05
N GLY A 355 26.57 -23.39 -6.08
CA GLY A 355 27.87 -22.82 -6.40
C GLY A 355 28.49 -23.36 -7.69
N VAL A 356 27.69 -23.96 -8.59
CA VAL A 356 28.15 -24.22 -9.96
C VAL A 356 28.60 -22.90 -10.57
N CYS A 357 29.87 -22.83 -10.88
CA CYS A 357 30.50 -21.70 -11.53
C CYS A 357 31.41 -22.27 -12.66
N PRO A 358 31.16 -21.90 -13.90
CA PRO A 358 30.04 -21.12 -14.43
C PRO A 358 28.70 -21.87 -14.45
N GLN A 359 27.61 -21.13 -14.26
CA GLN A 359 26.26 -21.69 -14.38
C GLN A 359 25.78 -21.66 -15.83
N PRO A 360 25.11 -22.71 -16.33
CA PRO A 360 24.51 -22.71 -17.64
C PRO A 360 23.42 -21.62 -17.73
N ARG A 361 23.24 -21.04 -18.90
CA ARG A 361 22.21 -20.03 -19.15
C ARG A 361 20.86 -20.69 -19.38
N ASN A 362 19.92 -20.45 -18.46
CA ASN A 362 18.53 -20.91 -18.55
C ASN A 362 17.51 -19.78 -18.77
N THR A 363 17.98 -18.54 -18.89
CA THR A 363 17.12 -17.37 -19.05
C THR A 363 17.08 -16.89 -20.50
N LYS A 364 15.94 -16.36 -20.95
CA LYS A 364 15.83 -15.71 -22.26
C LYS A 364 16.76 -14.50 -22.36
N ARG A 365 17.29 -14.25 -23.55
CA ARG A 365 18.01 -13.01 -23.83
C ARG A 365 17.03 -11.85 -23.88
N ALA A 366 17.36 -10.73 -23.25
CA ALA A 366 16.63 -9.50 -23.37
C ALA A 366 16.61 -9.06 -24.87
N PRO A 367 15.51 -8.41 -25.31
CA PRO A 367 15.52 -7.72 -26.60
C PRO A 367 16.69 -6.74 -26.69
N GLY A 368 17.23 -6.54 -27.91
CA GLY A 368 18.45 -5.74 -28.11
C GLY A 368 18.39 -4.37 -27.43
N LYS A 369 17.26 -3.66 -27.57
CA LYS A 369 17.04 -2.35 -26.96
C LYS A 369 17.22 -2.31 -25.43
N PHE A 370 17.02 -3.44 -24.75
CA PHE A 370 17.24 -3.54 -23.29
C PHE A 370 18.64 -4.04 -23.00
N ARG A 371 19.11 -5.06 -23.74
CA ARG A 371 20.39 -5.70 -23.45
C ARG A 371 21.56 -4.72 -23.48
N ASP A 372 21.48 -3.71 -24.34
CA ASP A 372 22.54 -2.73 -24.57
C ASP A 372 22.45 -1.51 -23.62
N LEU A 373 21.44 -1.51 -22.71
CA LEU A 373 21.33 -0.47 -21.69
C LEU A 373 22.50 -0.55 -20.70
N GLN A 374 23.04 0.62 -20.39
CA GLN A 374 23.99 0.82 -19.31
C GLN A 374 23.28 1.34 -18.08
N ASN A 375 23.81 1.05 -16.91
CA ASN A 375 23.27 1.59 -15.67
C ASN A 375 23.44 3.13 -15.66
N PRO A 376 22.36 3.91 -15.61
CA PRO A 376 22.46 5.39 -15.67
C PRO A 376 22.88 6.01 -14.34
N LEU A 377 22.84 5.26 -13.22
CA LEU A 377 23.15 5.78 -11.91
C LEU A 377 24.68 5.78 -11.65
N PRO A 378 25.21 6.80 -11.01
CA PRO A 378 26.63 6.81 -10.61
C PRO A 378 26.91 5.65 -9.64
N VAL A 379 28.04 4.97 -9.82
CA VAL A 379 28.47 3.93 -8.91
C VAL A 379 29.00 4.58 -7.65
N ASN A 380 28.24 4.49 -6.55
CA ASN A 380 28.62 5.03 -5.25
C ASN A 380 28.05 4.17 -4.11
N GLN A 381 28.55 4.41 -2.89
CA GLN A 381 28.14 3.64 -1.71
C GLN A 381 26.67 3.78 -1.36
N GLU A 382 26.07 4.93 -1.62
CA GLU A 382 24.65 5.20 -1.36
C GLU A 382 23.75 4.30 -2.24
N ASN A 383 24.01 4.28 -3.55
CA ASN A 383 23.26 3.42 -4.47
C ASN A 383 23.48 1.93 -4.21
N ILE A 384 24.72 1.53 -3.88
CA ILE A 384 25.02 0.15 -3.52
C ILE A 384 24.29 -0.25 -2.24
N LYS A 385 24.27 0.61 -1.21
CA LYS A 385 23.58 0.34 0.06
C LYS A 385 22.06 0.29 -0.11
N ALA A 386 21.49 1.17 -0.94
CA ALA A 386 20.07 1.11 -1.31
C ALA A 386 19.74 -0.23 -2.02
N GLY A 387 20.58 -0.65 -2.95
CA GLY A 387 20.45 -1.93 -3.64
C GLY A 387 20.57 -3.13 -2.68
N GLU A 388 21.48 -3.09 -1.71
CA GLU A 388 21.59 -4.08 -0.65
C GLU A 388 20.31 -4.18 0.17
N THR A 389 19.74 -3.04 0.58
CA THR A 389 18.49 -2.99 1.34
C THR A 389 17.33 -3.61 0.54
N LEU A 390 17.22 -3.31 -0.75
CA LEU A 390 16.25 -3.95 -1.63
C LEU A 390 16.46 -5.45 -1.71
N PHE A 391 17.71 -5.90 -1.89
CA PHE A 391 18.03 -7.32 -2.01
C PHE A 391 17.71 -8.10 -0.73
N GLN A 392 18.06 -7.53 0.42
CA GLN A 392 17.98 -8.20 1.72
C GLN A 392 16.60 -8.07 2.38
N GLN A 393 15.84 -6.98 2.15
CA GLN A 393 14.71 -6.65 3.01
C GLN A 393 13.46 -6.16 2.26
N THR A 394 13.57 -5.21 1.34
CA THR A 394 12.44 -4.36 0.94
C THR A 394 11.95 -4.54 -0.49
N ALA A 395 12.59 -5.37 -1.32
CA ALA A 395 12.08 -5.62 -2.68
C ALA A 395 10.68 -6.24 -2.63
N ILE A 396 9.74 -5.62 -3.36
CA ILE A 396 8.35 -6.07 -3.45
C ILE A 396 8.16 -6.77 -4.81
N PRO A 397 7.49 -7.92 -4.85
CA PRO A 397 6.69 -8.57 -3.81
C PRO A 397 7.47 -9.43 -2.82
N LEU A 398 8.77 -9.64 -3.02
CA LEU A 398 9.58 -10.51 -2.20
C LEU A 398 11.05 -10.10 -2.27
N ALA A 399 11.73 -10.01 -1.12
CA ALA A 399 13.17 -9.73 -1.07
C ALA A 399 13.97 -10.82 -1.80
N CYS A 400 14.99 -10.40 -2.54
CA CYS A 400 15.75 -11.27 -3.45
C CYS A 400 16.48 -12.42 -2.73
N LEU A 401 16.91 -12.16 -1.48
CA LEU A 401 17.56 -13.16 -0.62
C LEU A 401 16.77 -14.46 -0.45
N ASN A 402 15.42 -14.37 -0.51
CA ASN A 402 14.58 -15.55 -0.30
C ASN A 402 14.80 -16.65 -1.35
N CYS A 403 15.19 -16.25 -2.56
CA CYS A 403 15.56 -17.19 -3.62
C CYS A 403 17.08 -17.25 -3.83
N HIS A 404 17.74 -16.09 -3.85
CA HIS A 404 19.14 -15.96 -4.21
C HIS A 404 20.12 -16.13 -3.05
N GLY A 405 19.64 -16.24 -1.80
CA GLY A 405 20.48 -16.34 -0.60
C GLY A 405 21.01 -14.99 -0.12
N THR A 406 21.35 -14.89 1.16
CA THR A 406 21.88 -13.66 1.76
C THR A 406 23.21 -13.22 1.16
N GLN A 407 23.99 -14.20 0.66
CA GLN A 407 25.27 -13.96 -0.03
C GLN A 407 25.10 -13.85 -1.54
N GLY A 408 23.89 -14.04 -2.07
CA GLY A 408 23.64 -14.06 -3.51
C GLY A 408 24.13 -15.31 -4.23
N ASP A 409 24.37 -16.40 -3.50
CA ASP A 409 24.92 -17.67 -3.97
C ASP A 409 23.89 -18.62 -4.60
N GLY A 410 22.62 -18.20 -4.68
CA GLY A 410 21.51 -19.00 -5.19
C GLY A 410 20.93 -19.99 -4.17
N GLN A 411 21.33 -19.90 -2.90
CA GLN A 411 20.93 -20.81 -1.83
C GLN A 411 19.88 -20.21 -0.87
N GLY A 412 19.07 -19.29 -1.33
CA GLY A 412 17.99 -18.78 -0.52
C GLY A 412 17.01 -19.87 -0.08
N PRO A 413 16.28 -19.67 1.03
CA PRO A 413 15.36 -20.67 1.58
C PRO A 413 14.33 -21.18 0.58
N MET A 414 13.99 -20.39 -0.44
CA MET A 414 13.13 -20.82 -1.55
C MET A 414 13.91 -21.36 -2.75
N GLY A 415 15.21 -21.10 -2.83
CA GLY A 415 16.05 -21.42 -3.99
C GLY A 415 16.18 -22.92 -4.23
N GLY A 416 16.22 -23.71 -3.16
CA GLY A 416 16.37 -25.17 -3.22
C GLY A 416 15.21 -25.90 -3.92
N ALA A 417 14.02 -25.33 -3.91
CA ALA A 417 12.82 -25.89 -4.53
C ALA A 417 12.65 -25.48 -6.01
N LEU A 418 13.53 -24.64 -6.54
CA LEU A 418 13.41 -24.10 -7.90
C LEU A 418 14.25 -24.89 -8.90
N ASN A 419 13.66 -25.14 -10.07
CA ASN A 419 14.37 -25.74 -11.20
C ASN A 419 14.10 -24.89 -12.47
N PRO A 420 15.12 -24.25 -13.07
CA PRO A 420 16.51 -24.22 -12.62
C PRO A 420 16.68 -23.46 -11.29
N ARG A 421 17.74 -23.76 -10.57
CA ARG A 421 18.08 -23.02 -9.34
C ARG A 421 18.33 -21.54 -9.63
N PRO A 422 18.12 -20.66 -8.63
CA PRO A 422 18.41 -19.25 -8.78
C PRO A 422 19.86 -19.00 -9.19
N ARG A 423 20.07 -17.89 -9.89
CA ARG A 423 21.40 -17.47 -10.32
C ARG A 423 22.32 -17.28 -9.10
N ASN A 424 23.50 -17.88 -9.16
CA ASN A 424 24.59 -17.60 -8.26
C ASN A 424 25.30 -16.31 -8.72
N PHE A 425 25.06 -15.22 -8.00
CA PHE A 425 25.66 -13.92 -8.30
C PHE A 425 27.12 -13.81 -7.84
N THR A 426 27.58 -14.74 -6.99
CA THR A 426 28.97 -14.74 -6.53
C THR A 426 29.95 -15.34 -7.59
N CYS A 427 29.41 -15.97 -8.64
CA CYS A 427 30.20 -16.53 -9.72
C CYS A 427 30.59 -15.45 -10.75
N GLY A 428 31.83 -14.93 -10.66
CA GLY A 428 32.34 -13.93 -11.59
C GLY A 428 32.32 -14.36 -13.05
N GLU A 429 32.68 -15.63 -13.33
CA GLU A 429 32.66 -16.19 -14.69
C GLU A 429 31.29 -16.15 -15.33
N THR A 430 30.21 -16.41 -14.56
CA THR A 430 28.83 -16.29 -15.03
C THR A 430 28.39 -14.84 -15.17
N MET A 431 28.75 -14.00 -14.21
CA MET A 431 28.24 -12.64 -14.12
C MET A 431 28.87 -11.69 -15.14
N LYS A 432 30.11 -11.93 -15.56
CA LYS A 432 30.79 -11.12 -16.60
C LYS A 432 30.06 -11.11 -17.96
N ASP A 433 29.37 -12.20 -18.28
CA ASP A 433 28.68 -12.38 -19.56
C ASP A 433 27.21 -11.91 -19.53
N ILE A 434 26.76 -11.35 -18.40
CA ILE A 434 25.40 -10.84 -18.23
C ILE A 434 25.47 -9.30 -18.14
N SER A 435 24.97 -8.60 -19.17
CA SER A 435 24.95 -7.14 -19.14
C SER A 435 23.95 -6.60 -18.11
N ASP A 436 24.16 -5.35 -17.67
CA ASP A 436 23.24 -4.67 -16.75
C ASP A 436 21.84 -4.57 -17.34
N GLY A 437 21.73 -4.26 -18.61
CA GLY A 437 20.46 -4.23 -19.31
C GLY A 437 19.76 -5.60 -19.39
N GLN A 438 20.51 -6.70 -19.49
CA GLN A 438 19.96 -8.05 -19.39
C GLN A 438 19.40 -8.31 -17.96
N MET A 439 20.12 -7.89 -16.91
CA MET A 439 19.65 -8.01 -15.53
C MET A 439 18.43 -7.14 -15.30
N PHE A 440 18.46 -5.90 -15.77
CA PHE A 440 17.32 -4.97 -15.70
C PHE A 440 16.06 -5.60 -16.29
N TRP A 441 16.17 -6.12 -17.53
CA TRP A 441 15.03 -6.73 -18.19
C TRP A 441 14.49 -7.96 -17.45
N ILE A 442 15.37 -8.83 -16.94
CA ILE A 442 14.96 -10.02 -16.15
C ILE A 442 14.27 -9.61 -14.84
N ILE A 443 14.79 -8.63 -14.13
CA ILE A 443 14.18 -8.17 -12.88
C ILE A 443 12.78 -7.61 -13.16
N LYS A 444 12.64 -6.75 -14.15
CA LYS A 444 11.34 -6.16 -14.51
C LYS A 444 10.33 -7.19 -15.03
N ASN A 445 10.75 -8.13 -15.86
CA ASN A 445 9.82 -9.01 -16.58
C ASN A 445 9.79 -10.46 -16.05
N GLY A 446 10.66 -10.79 -15.10
CA GLY A 446 10.86 -12.16 -14.68
C GLY A 446 11.59 -13.00 -15.73
N SER A 447 11.73 -14.29 -15.46
CA SER A 447 12.38 -15.23 -16.37
C SER A 447 11.45 -16.41 -16.66
N ALA A 448 10.78 -16.35 -17.80
CA ALA A 448 9.88 -17.41 -18.24
C ALA A 448 10.60 -18.79 -18.28
N GLY A 449 9.94 -19.80 -17.75
CA GLY A 449 10.49 -21.14 -17.61
C GLY A 449 11.39 -21.33 -16.36
N THR A 450 11.45 -20.35 -15.48
CA THR A 450 12.16 -20.42 -14.20
C THR A 450 11.29 -19.94 -13.05
N GLY A 451 11.76 -20.07 -11.82
CA GLY A 451 11.09 -19.51 -10.64
C GLY A 451 11.27 -18.00 -10.44
N MET A 452 12.02 -17.30 -11.31
CA MET A 452 12.24 -15.87 -11.18
C MET A 452 10.99 -15.09 -11.56
N MET A 453 10.39 -14.40 -10.60
CA MET A 453 9.21 -13.56 -10.79
C MET A 453 9.55 -12.20 -11.40
N ALA A 454 8.54 -11.52 -11.93
CA ALA A 454 8.65 -10.15 -12.40
C ALA A 454 8.48 -9.15 -11.23
N PHE A 455 9.29 -8.11 -11.22
CA PHE A 455 9.20 -6.98 -10.28
C PHE A 455 8.67 -5.75 -11.02
N LEU A 456 7.49 -5.89 -11.64
CA LEU A 456 6.89 -4.85 -12.50
C LEU A 456 6.71 -3.51 -11.79
N GLY A 457 6.33 -3.55 -10.50
CA GLY A 457 6.11 -2.35 -9.69
C GLY A 457 7.39 -1.72 -9.13
N MET A 458 8.56 -2.35 -9.30
CA MET A 458 9.81 -1.76 -8.80
C MET A 458 10.25 -0.61 -9.71
N PRO A 459 10.43 0.61 -9.18
CA PRO A 459 10.94 1.76 -9.94
C PRO A 459 12.28 1.47 -10.61
N ASP A 460 12.52 2.03 -11.79
CA ASP A 460 13.70 1.74 -12.58
C ASP A 460 15.01 2.09 -11.86
N ASN A 461 15.06 3.19 -11.12
CA ASN A 461 16.21 3.56 -10.31
C ASN A 461 16.51 2.51 -9.23
N GLN A 462 15.50 1.93 -8.59
CA GLN A 462 15.67 0.85 -7.62
C GLN A 462 16.21 -0.42 -8.27
N VAL A 463 15.75 -0.75 -9.49
CA VAL A 463 16.32 -1.87 -10.26
C VAL A 463 17.80 -1.62 -10.57
N TRP A 464 18.16 -0.38 -10.94
CA TRP A 464 19.55 -0.01 -11.20
C TRP A 464 20.43 -0.04 -9.95
N GLN A 465 19.92 0.41 -8.80
CA GLN A 465 20.59 0.28 -7.50
C GLN A 465 20.81 -1.18 -7.13
N LEU A 466 19.77 -2.02 -7.30
CA LEU A 466 19.85 -3.45 -7.05
C LEU A 466 20.94 -4.12 -7.94
N ILE A 467 21.04 -3.75 -9.21
CA ILE A 467 22.07 -4.24 -10.13
C ILE A 467 23.47 -3.83 -9.66
N GLN A 468 23.67 -2.61 -9.17
CA GLN A 468 24.96 -2.20 -8.60
C GLN A 468 25.35 -3.09 -7.42
N TYR A 469 24.43 -3.35 -6.50
CA TYR A 469 24.69 -4.27 -5.39
C TYR A 469 25.02 -5.68 -5.87
N ILE A 470 24.22 -6.24 -6.80
CA ILE A 470 24.46 -7.58 -7.38
C ILE A 470 25.86 -7.66 -8.00
N ARG A 471 26.35 -6.59 -8.63
CA ARG A 471 27.71 -6.54 -9.18
C ARG A 471 28.80 -6.64 -8.11
N THR A 472 28.55 -6.18 -6.90
CA THR A 472 29.52 -6.30 -5.79
C THR A 472 29.65 -7.72 -5.27
N LEU A 473 28.66 -8.59 -5.55
CA LEU A 473 28.68 -9.99 -5.07
C LEU A 473 29.58 -10.89 -5.91
N ALA A 474 29.83 -10.55 -7.17
CA ALA A 474 30.66 -11.33 -8.08
C ALA A 474 32.13 -11.28 -7.67
N LYS A 475 32.75 -12.46 -7.51
CA LYS A 475 34.17 -12.62 -7.14
C LYS A 475 34.93 -13.32 -8.26
#